data_12b2e713ea24772cbdd6cde07feca1bb
#
_entry.id   12b2e713ea24772cbdd6cde07feca1bb
#
_cell.length_a   1.000
_cell.length_b   1.000
_cell.length_c   1.000
_cell.angle_alpha   90.00
_cell.angle_beta   90.00
_cell.angle_gamma   90.00
#
_symmetry.space_group_name_H-M   'P 1'
#
loop_
_entity.id
_entity.type
_entity.pdbx_description
1 polymer ?
#
loop_
_entity_poly.entity_id
_entity_poly.type
_entity_poly.pdbx_seq_one_letter_code
_entity_poly.pdbx_strand_id
1 'polypeptide(L)'
;MDRRELGIKVVSPALFTVALFVVWEIVCRALNVPLTILPAPSDVFAALWQYRKPIVDNSWVTLWTTLAGFLIATVFGLALGIGVGWHRALYAGIYPVLIGFNSIPKVAVVPVLILWFGIGEIPAVMTAFLISFFPIVVNVATGLATTEPELEDVLRALGASKLDIMRKVGIPRSLPYFFGSLKVAITLAFVGAVVSETVGANKGIGKLMLDAQASFQVPIVFAGLLVLAVLGILLYAGTAAIEARFTGWAFRGQANR
;
A
#
# COMPACT_ATOMS: atom_id res chain seq x y z
N MET A 1 20.97 -20.08 9.97
CA MET A 1 20.91 -19.56 8.59
C MET A 1 22.36 -19.40 8.13
N ASP A 2 22.78 -20.16 7.13
CA ASP A 2 24.16 -20.20 6.67
C ASP A 2 24.55 -18.86 6.03
N ARG A 3 25.78 -18.35 6.30
CA ARG A 3 26.28 -17.09 5.73
C ARG A 3 26.23 -17.08 4.20
N ARG A 4 26.30 -18.26 3.54
CA ARG A 4 26.13 -18.39 2.09
C ARG A 4 24.68 -18.10 1.63
N GLU A 5 23.68 -18.59 2.34
CA GLU A 5 22.26 -18.32 2.01
C GLU A 5 21.88 -16.86 2.23
N LEU A 6 22.44 -16.21 3.28
CA LEU A 6 22.24 -14.79 3.52
C LEU A 6 22.88 -13.95 2.40
N GLY A 7 24.08 -14.33 1.96
CA GLY A 7 24.77 -13.69 0.84
C GLY A 7 23.96 -13.77 -0.46
N ILE A 8 23.43 -14.96 -0.80
CA ILE A 8 22.61 -15.13 -2.02
C ILE A 8 21.33 -14.31 -1.94
N LYS A 9 20.64 -14.28 -0.80
CA LYS A 9 19.37 -13.55 -0.64
C LYS A 9 19.51 -12.02 -0.69
N VAL A 10 20.67 -11.46 -0.40
CA VAL A 10 20.92 -10.01 -0.41
C VAL A 10 21.71 -9.59 -1.65
N VAL A 11 22.75 -10.33 -2.00
CA VAL A 11 23.65 -9.97 -3.10
C VAL A 11 23.00 -10.20 -4.46
N SER A 12 22.20 -11.26 -4.62
CA SER A 12 21.56 -11.57 -5.90
C SER A 12 20.58 -10.48 -6.37
N PRO A 13 19.61 -9.99 -5.55
CA PRO A 13 18.76 -8.88 -5.96
C PRO A 13 19.51 -7.60 -6.24
N ALA A 14 20.52 -7.28 -5.44
CA ALA A 14 21.35 -6.09 -5.64
C ALA A 14 22.10 -6.15 -6.97
N LEU A 15 22.72 -7.31 -7.29
CA LEU A 15 23.44 -7.51 -8.54
C LEU A 15 22.50 -7.39 -9.75
N PHE A 16 21.30 -8.00 -9.69
CA PHE A 16 20.30 -7.87 -10.73
C PHE A 16 19.84 -6.42 -10.93
N THR A 17 19.61 -5.68 -9.85
CA THR A 17 19.23 -4.26 -9.92
C THR A 17 20.32 -3.44 -10.57
N VAL A 18 21.59 -3.61 -10.15
CA VAL A 18 22.74 -2.92 -10.76
C VAL A 18 22.88 -3.28 -12.24
N ALA A 19 22.77 -4.57 -12.57
CA ALA A 19 22.84 -5.02 -13.96
C ALA A 19 21.73 -4.38 -14.82
N LEU A 20 20.51 -4.27 -14.29
CA LEU A 20 19.41 -3.60 -14.97
C LEU A 20 19.73 -2.13 -15.29
N PHE A 21 20.25 -1.38 -14.31
CA PHE A 21 20.64 0.02 -14.52
C PHE A 21 21.80 0.16 -15.51
N VAL A 22 22.77 -0.75 -15.48
CA VAL A 22 23.89 -0.75 -16.42
C VAL A 22 23.40 -1.04 -17.84
N VAL A 23 22.53 -2.04 -18.02
CA VAL A 23 21.94 -2.35 -19.33
C VAL A 23 21.12 -1.17 -19.84
N TRP A 24 20.31 -0.55 -18.98
CA TRP A 24 19.54 0.64 -19.36
C TRP A 24 20.45 1.80 -19.80
N GLU A 25 21.54 2.09 -19.06
CA GLU A 25 22.52 3.12 -19.44
C GLU A 25 23.16 2.82 -20.81
N ILE A 26 23.63 1.58 -21.01
CA ILE A 26 24.29 1.15 -22.24
C ILE A 26 23.30 1.28 -23.43
N VAL A 27 22.09 0.81 -23.27
CA VAL A 27 21.05 0.89 -24.36
C VAL A 27 20.75 2.34 -24.74
N CYS A 28 20.53 3.22 -23.75
CA CYS A 28 20.26 4.63 -24.02
C CYS A 28 21.43 5.31 -24.73
N ARG A 29 22.68 5.06 -24.32
CA ARG A 29 23.86 5.68 -24.93
C ARG A 29 24.21 5.08 -26.29
N ALA A 30 24.14 3.75 -26.43
CA ALA A 30 24.48 3.08 -27.70
C ALA A 30 23.49 3.41 -28.84
N LEU A 31 22.20 3.53 -28.52
CA LEU A 31 21.14 3.84 -29.49
C LEU A 31 20.87 5.34 -29.61
N ASN A 32 21.62 6.21 -28.91
CA ASN A 32 21.42 7.66 -28.87
C ASN A 32 19.94 8.03 -28.62
N VAL A 33 19.30 7.37 -27.65
CA VAL A 33 17.89 7.59 -27.34
C VAL A 33 17.68 9.03 -26.87
N PRO A 34 16.74 9.81 -27.46
CA PRO A 34 16.49 11.18 -27.03
C PRO A 34 16.08 11.24 -25.54
N LEU A 35 16.61 12.22 -24.80
CA LEU A 35 16.28 12.47 -23.39
C LEU A 35 14.78 12.67 -23.16
N THR A 36 14.04 13.11 -24.17
CA THR A 36 12.59 13.32 -24.13
C THR A 36 11.80 12.01 -24.24
N ILE A 37 12.43 10.90 -24.61
CA ILE A 37 11.78 9.58 -24.70
C ILE A 37 12.17 8.74 -23.49
N LEU A 38 13.48 8.49 -23.33
CA LEU A 38 14.00 7.67 -22.24
C LEU A 38 15.38 8.22 -21.82
N PRO A 39 15.46 8.98 -20.70
CA PRO A 39 16.73 9.45 -20.17
C PRO A 39 17.56 8.28 -19.67
N ALA A 40 18.88 8.37 -19.82
CA ALA A 40 19.77 7.39 -19.22
C ALA A 40 19.78 7.52 -17.69
N PRO A 41 20.05 6.44 -16.92
CA PRO A 41 20.15 6.49 -15.47
C PRO A 41 21.03 7.62 -14.93
N SER A 42 22.18 7.88 -15.56
CA SER A 42 23.06 8.99 -15.16
C SER A 42 22.36 10.37 -15.28
N ASP A 43 21.53 10.59 -16.32
CA ASP A 43 20.78 11.82 -16.49
C ASP A 43 19.66 11.94 -15.43
N VAL A 44 19.03 10.82 -15.07
CA VAL A 44 18.03 10.75 -13.99
C VAL A 44 18.66 11.06 -12.62
N PHE A 45 19.83 10.49 -12.31
CA PHE A 45 20.53 10.79 -11.06
C PHE A 45 21.03 12.23 -11.00
N ALA A 46 21.47 12.80 -12.12
CA ALA A 46 21.83 14.21 -12.21
C ALA A 46 20.61 15.12 -11.93
N ALA A 47 19.45 14.81 -12.53
CA ALA A 47 18.19 15.52 -12.26
C ALA A 47 17.77 15.39 -10.80
N LEU A 48 17.87 14.19 -10.21
CA LEU A 48 17.57 13.94 -8.79
C LEU A 48 18.42 14.80 -7.86
N TRP A 49 19.72 14.95 -8.15
CA TRP A 49 20.61 15.81 -7.38
C TRP A 49 20.29 17.30 -7.55
N GLN A 50 20.08 17.72 -8.80
CA GLN A 50 19.78 19.12 -9.13
C GLN A 50 18.47 19.59 -8.51
N TYR A 51 17.44 18.75 -8.57
CA TYR A 51 16.08 19.06 -8.07
C TYR A 51 15.78 18.43 -6.70
N ARG A 52 16.82 18.08 -5.92
CA ARG A 52 16.67 17.40 -4.61
C ARG A 52 15.72 18.11 -3.66
N LYS A 53 15.76 19.46 -3.60
CA LYS A 53 14.91 20.22 -2.69
C LYS A 53 13.42 20.12 -3.06
N PRO A 54 12.99 20.45 -4.29
CA PRO A 54 11.61 20.20 -4.71
C PRO A 54 11.16 18.74 -4.55
N ILE A 55 12.05 17.78 -4.85
CA ILE A 55 11.73 16.36 -4.71
C ILE A 55 11.48 15.99 -3.24
N VAL A 56 12.32 16.42 -2.32
CA VAL A 56 12.14 16.14 -0.87
C VAL A 56 10.87 16.81 -0.34
N ASP A 57 10.64 18.09 -0.70
CA ASP A 57 9.46 18.82 -0.24
C ASP A 57 8.16 18.14 -0.72
N ASN A 58 8.12 17.71 -1.98
CA ASN A 58 6.96 17.00 -2.54
C ASN A 58 6.85 15.55 -2.04
N SER A 59 7.96 14.87 -1.77
CA SER A 59 7.96 13.53 -1.15
C SER A 59 7.31 13.53 0.21
N TRP A 60 7.55 14.59 1.01
CA TRP A 60 6.92 14.73 2.31
C TRP A 60 5.40 14.83 2.21
N VAL A 61 4.89 15.59 1.23
CA VAL A 61 3.45 15.72 0.99
C VAL A 61 2.84 14.39 0.59
N THR A 62 3.43 13.69 -0.38
CA THR A 62 2.97 12.35 -0.81
C THR A 62 2.98 11.35 0.35
N LEU A 63 4.04 11.36 1.17
CA LEU A 63 4.14 10.49 2.33
C LEU A 63 3.05 10.77 3.36
N TRP A 64 2.84 12.06 3.69
CA TRP A 64 1.83 12.48 4.64
C TRP A 64 0.42 12.11 4.18
N THR A 65 0.04 12.45 2.94
CA THR A 65 -1.30 12.16 2.40
C THR A 65 -1.57 10.67 2.34
N THR A 66 -0.56 9.87 1.96
CA THR A 66 -0.62 8.41 1.99
C THR A 66 -0.88 7.88 3.39
N LEU A 67 -0.07 8.30 4.37
CA LEU A 67 -0.17 7.80 5.75
C LEU A 67 -1.48 8.24 6.40
N ALA A 68 -1.94 9.47 6.17
CA ALA A 68 -3.22 9.94 6.68
C ALA A 68 -4.38 9.11 6.12
N GLY A 69 -4.44 8.92 4.80
CA GLY A 69 -5.47 8.09 4.16
C GLY A 69 -5.42 6.64 4.62
N PHE A 70 -4.23 6.07 4.72
CA PHE A 70 -4.01 4.71 5.23
C PHE A 70 -4.46 4.53 6.68
N LEU A 71 -4.16 5.48 7.57
CA LEU A 71 -4.59 5.42 8.98
C LEU A 71 -6.11 5.49 9.09
N ILE A 72 -6.75 6.39 8.36
CA ILE A 72 -8.21 6.46 8.29
C ILE A 72 -8.77 5.13 7.78
N ALA A 73 -8.21 4.59 6.69
CA ALA A 73 -8.61 3.31 6.13
C ALA A 73 -8.45 2.14 7.12
N THR A 74 -7.38 2.16 7.90
CA THR A 74 -7.10 1.14 8.92
C THR A 74 -8.16 1.17 10.03
N VAL A 75 -8.47 2.34 10.56
CA VAL A 75 -9.48 2.50 11.63
C VAL A 75 -10.86 2.13 11.12
N PHE A 76 -11.30 2.71 10.00
CA PHE A 76 -12.62 2.43 9.43
C PHE A 76 -12.73 0.99 8.93
N GLY A 77 -11.68 0.49 8.26
CA GLY A 77 -11.64 -0.88 7.73
C GLY A 77 -11.71 -1.92 8.84
N LEU A 78 -11.00 -1.70 9.94
CA LEU A 78 -11.03 -2.57 11.12
C LEU A 78 -12.42 -2.55 11.78
N ALA A 79 -12.97 -1.36 12.04
CA ALA A 79 -14.28 -1.21 12.67
C ALA A 79 -15.40 -1.85 11.83
N LEU A 80 -15.43 -1.57 10.52
CA LEU A 80 -16.41 -2.13 9.60
C LEU A 80 -16.22 -3.65 9.42
N GLY A 81 -14.96 -4.10 9.29
CA GLY A 81 -14.61 -5.52 9.16
C GLY A 81 -15.04 -6.34 10.37
N ILE A 82 -14.84 -5.83 11.60
CA ILE A 82 -15.35 -6.45 12.82
C ILE A 82 -16.87 -6.45 12.82
N GLY A 83 -17.53 -5.33 12.49
CA GLY A 83 -18.99 -5.24 12.44
C GLY A 83 -19.61 -6.24 11.46
N VAL A 84 -19.05 -6.37 10.27
CA VAL A 84 -19.51 -7.33 9.25
C VAL A 84 -19.21 -8.77 9.65
N GLY A 85 -18.02 -9.05 10.18
CA GLY A 85 -17.59 -10.38 10.60
C GLY A 85 -18.25 -10.88 11.89
N TRP A 86 -18.91 -9.98 12.66
CA TRP A 86 -19.57 -10.32 13.94
C TRP A 86 -20.71 -11.33 13.82
N HIS A 87 -21.43 -11.32 12.69
CA HIS A 87 -22.62 -12.15 12.50
C HIS A 87 -22.67 -12.73 11.09
N ARG A 88 -22.90 -14.05 10.97
CA ARG A 88 -22.98 -14.75 9.68
C ARG A 88 -23.99 -14.11 8.72
N ALA A 89 -25.14 -13.68 9.23
CA ALA A 89 -26.15 -13.02 8.41
C ALA A 89 -25.68 -11.64 7.89
N LEU A 90 -24.96 -10.85 8.73
CA LEU A 90 -24.38 -9.58 8.30
C LEU A 90 -23.28 -9.81 7.25
N TYR A 91 -22.42 -10.81 7.47
CA TYR A 91 -21.40 -11.18 6.50
C TYR A 91 -22.03 -11.58 5.16
N ALA A 92 -23.00 -12.50 5.16
CA ALA A 92 -23.65 -12.96 3.95
C ALA A 92 -24.40 -11.85 3.19
N GLY A 93 -24.99 -10.88 3.91
CA GLY A 93 -25.73 -9.76 3.30
C GLY A 93 -24.84 -8.61 2.82
N ILE A 94 -23.86 -8.21 3.63
CA ILE A 94 -23.03 -7.02 3.35
C ILE A 94 -21.85 -7.35 2.42
N TYR A 95 -21.29 -8.56 2.51
CA TYR A 95 -20.13 -8.94 1.73
C TYR A 95 -20.28 -8.79 0.20
N PRO A 96 -21.41 -9.24 -0.42
CA PRO A 96 -21.64 -9.01 -1.85
C PRO A 96 -21.73 -7.52 -2.20
N VAL A 97 -22.32 -6.70 -1.32
CA VAL A 97 -22.42 -5.25 -1.51
C VAL A 97 -21.02 -4.61 -1.48
N LEU A 98 -20.17 -5.03 -0.54
CA LEU A 98 -18.78 -4.58 -0.47
C LEU A 98 -18.01 -4.93 -1.75
N ILE A 99 -18.18 -6.15 -2.29
CA ILE A 99 -17.57 -6.55 -3.56
C ILE A 99 -18.05 -5.66 -4.70
N GLY A 100 -19.37 -5.41 -4.79
CA GLY A 100 -19.95 -4.50 -5.78
C GLY A 100 -19.33 -3.09 -5.69
N PHE A 101 -19.21 -2.56 -4.48
CA PHE A 101 -18.57 -1.26 -4.25
C PHE A 101 -17.08 -1.26 -4.65
N ASN A 102 -16.38 -2.39 -4.44
CA ASN A 102 -14.98 -2.52 -4.86
C ASN A 102 -14.79 -2.54 -6.36
N SER A 103 -15.82 -2.95 -7.12
CA SER A 103 -15.76 -3.01 -8.58
C SER A 103 -15.81 -1.63 -9.24
N ILE A 104 -16.21 -0.58 -8.50
CA ILE A 104 -16.18 0.80 -9.00
C ILE A 104 -14.73 1.26 -9.13
N PRO A 105 -14.30 1.77 -10.30
CA PRO A 105 -12.97 2.33 -10.48
C PRO A 105 -12.77 3.56 -9.58
N LYS A 106 -12.15 3.39 -8.43
CA LYS A 106 -12.01 4.45 -7.42
C LYS A 106 -11.21 5.65 -7.92
N VAL A 107 -10.30 5.43 -8.87
CA VAL A 107 -9.56 6.50 -9.56
C VAL A 107 -10.51 7.45 -10.29
N ALA A 108 -11.62 6.95 -10.84
CA ALA A 108 -12.64 7.78 -11.50
C ALA A 108 -13.40 8.71 -10.54
N VAL A 109 -13.30 8.46 -9.23
CA VAL A 109 -13.92 9.30 -8.20
C VAL A 109 -13.07 10.55 -7.87
N VAL A 110 -11.78 10.55 -8.23
CA VAL A 110 -10.85 11.66 -7.92
C VAL A 110 -11.38 13.04 -8.37
N PRO A 111 -11.88 13.22 -9.60
CA PRO A 111 -12.45 14.52 -10.01
C PRO A 111 -13.64 14.95 -9.14
N VAL A 112 -14.46 14.01 -8.67
CA VAL A 112 -15.59 14.29 -7.78
C VAL A 112 -15.08 14.74 -6.40
N LEU A 113 -14.04 14.11 -5.88
CA LEU A 113 -13.41 14.53 -4.63
C LEU A 113 -12.81 15.93 -4.75
N ILE A 114 -12.20 16.26 -5.89
CA ILE A 114 -11.69 17.61 -6.15
C ILE A 114 -12.84 18.63 -6.21
N LEU A 115 -13.97 18.27 -6.82
CA LEU A 115 -15.15 19.12 -6.86
C LEU A 115 -15.71 19.41 -5.47
N TRP A 116 -15.72 18.43 -4.57
CA TRP A 116 -16.27 18.58 -3.22
C TRP A 116 -15.31 19.25 -2.24
N PHE A 117 -14.02 18.94 -2.30
CA PHE A 117 -13.01 19.36 -1.33
C PHE A 117 -12.04 20.42 -1.86
N GLY A 118 -12.13 20.76 -3.15
CA GLY A 118 -11.18 21.65 -3.81
C GLY A 118 -9.86 20.96 -4.19
N ILE A 119 -8.99 21.72 -4.86
CA ILE A 119 -7.64 21.28 -5.23
C ILE A 119 -6.74 21.30 -3.98
N GLY A 120 -6.02 20.22 -3.70
CA GLY A 120 -5.11 20.18 -2.55
C GLY A 120 -4.85 18.76 -2.01
N GLU A 121 -4.48 18.70 -0.74
CA GLU A 121 -4.09 17.44 -0.08
C GLU A 121 -5.30 16.57 0.33
N ILE A 122 -6.47 17.19 0.60
CA ILE A 122 -7.66 16.46 1.08
C ILE A 122 -8.14 15.42 0.06
N PRO A 123 -8.31 15.73 -1.25
CA PRO A 123 -8.64 14.71 -2.25
C PRO A 123 -7.63 13.56 -2.29
N ALA A 124 -6.33 13.83 -2.09
CA ALA A 124 -5.30 12.80 -2.07
C ALA A 124 -5.47 11.85 -0.87
N VAL A 125 -5.70 12.40 0.33
CA VAL A 125 -6.00 11.63 1.54
C VAL A 125 -7.27 10.79 1.36
N MET A 126 -8.36 11.38 0.83
CA MET A 126 -9.62 10.68 0.60
C MET A 126 -9.49 9.58 -0.45
N THR A 127 -8.72 9.80 -1.51
CA THR A 127 -8.46 8.77 -2.53
C THR A 127 -7.63 7.63 -1.96
N ALA A 128 -6.58 7.93 -1.21
CA ALA A 128 -5.79 6.94 -0.49
C ALA A 128 -6.67 6.09 0.45
N PHE A 129 -7.55 6.74 1.22
CA PHE A 129 -8.53 6.07 2.07
C PHE A 129 -9.45 5.16 1.26
N LEU A 130 -10.15 5.68 0.24
CA LEU A 130 -11.15 4.94 -0.53
C LEU A 130 -10.59 3.71 -1.25
N ILE A 131 -9.33 3.77 -1.69
CA ILE A 131 -8.71 2.65 -2.40
C ILE A 131 -8.21 1.58 -1.42
N SER A 132 -7.75 1.98 -0.24
CA SER A 132 -7.05 1.10 0.70
C SER A 132 -7.94 0.47 1.79
N PHE A 133 -9.14 1.03 2.08
CA PHE A 133 -9.95 0.51 3.18
C PHE A 133 -10.57 -0.87 2.90
N PHE A 134 -10.91 -1.15 1.63
CA PHE A 134 -11.62 -2.37 1.27
C PHE A 134 -10.83 -3.66 1.57
N PRO A 135 -9.55 -3.80 1.22
CA PRO A 135 -8.77 -4.97 1.60
C PRO A 135 -8.77 -5.23 3.11
N ILE A 136 -8.78 -4.18 3.92
CA ILE A 136 -8.80 -4.31 5.39
C ILE A 136 -10.15 -4.87 5.84
N VAL A 137 -11.26 -4.27 5.37
CA VAL A 137 -12.62 -4.75 5.71
C VAL A 137 -12.78 -6.22 5.38
N VAL A 138 -12.45 -6.60 4.14
CA VAL A 138 -12.65 -7.97 3.64
C VAL A 138 -11.82 -8.97 4.44
N ASN A 139 -10.52 -8.68 4.64
CA ASN A 139 -9.65 -9.62 5.35
C ASN A 139 -10.03 -9.76 6.83
N VAL A 140 -10.40 -8.67 7.51
CA VAL A 140 -10.88 -8.73 8.89
C VAL A 140 -12.19 -9.50 8.99
N ALA A 141 -13.17 -9.18 8.13
CA ALA A 141 -14.46 -9.86 8.11
C ALA A 141 -14.31 -11.36 7.81
N THR A 142 -13.48 -11.71 6.82
CA THR A 142 -13.18 -13.11 6.47
C THR A 142 -12.47 -13.81 7.62
N GLY A 143 -11.44 -13.19 8.20
CA GLY A 143 -10.70 -13.76 9.33
C GLY A 143 -11.58 -14.08 10.54
N LEU A 144 -12.61 -13.27 10.79
CA LEU A 144 -13.60 -13.53 11.84
C LEU A 144 -14.62 -14.59 11.41
N ALA A 145 -15.11 -14.55 10.17
CA ALA A 145 -16.13 -15.48 9.66
C ALA A 145 -15.60 -16.91 9.46
N THR A 146 -14.29 -17.09 9.31
CA THR A 146 -13.64 -18.40 9.12
C THR A 146 -13.25 -19.08 10.43
N THR A 147 -13.73 -18.58 11.60
CA THR A 147 -13.60 -19.30 12.87
C THR A 147 -14.36 -20.62 12.76
N GLU A 148 -13.69 -21.72 13.15
CA GLU A 148 -14.27 -23.09 13.05
C GLU A 148 -15.53 -23.18 13.90
N PRO A 149 -16.68 -23.57 13.30
CA PRO A 149 -17.97 -23.67 14.03
C PRO A 149 -17.88 -24.62 15.20
N GLU A 150 -17.14 -25.72 15.05
CA GLU A 150 -16.94 -26.74 16.07
C GLU A 150 -16.25 -26.16 17.32
N LEU A 151 -15.29 -25.28 17.14
CA LEU A 151 -14.63 -24.59 18.25
C LEU A 151 -15.58 -23.62 18.96
N GLU A 152 -16.43 -22.91 18.22
CA GLU A 152 -17.46 -22.06 18.82
C GLU A 152 -18.45 -22.88 19.63
N ASP A 153 -18.90 -24.03 19.13
CA ASP A 153 -19.87 -24.89 19.79
C ASP A 153 -19.31 -25.51 21.08
N VAL A 154 -18.04 -25.95 21.07
CA VAL A 154 -17.36 -26.43 22.27
C VAL A 154 -17.27 -25.33 23.33
N LEU A 155 -16.87 -24.11 22.94
CA LEU A 155 -16.76 -23.01 23.88
C LEU A 155 -18.12 -22.58 24.44
N ARG A 156 -19.20 -22.63 23.64
CA ARG A 156 -20.57 -22.39 24.12
C ARG A 156 -21.04 -23.47 25.10
N ALA A 157 -20.75 -24.72 24.80
CA ALA A 157 -21.06 -25.83 25.72
C ALA A 157 -20.35 -25.69 27.06
N LEU A 158 -19.17 -25.06 27.10
CA LEU A 158 -18.42 -24.71 28.30
C LEU A 158 -18.91 -23.40 28.98
N GLY A 159 -20.00 -22.79 28.48
CA GLY A 159 -20.62 -21.61 29.06
C GLY A 159 -20.02 -20.28 28.63
N ALA A 160 -19.16 -20.26 27.59
CA ALA A 160 -18.60 -19.01 27.08
C ALA A 160 -19.66 -18.17 26.35
N SER A 161 -19.71 -16.88 26.67
CA SER A 161 -20.56 -15.93 25.94
C SER A 161 -20.00 -15.67 24.53
N LYS A 162 -20.86 -15.19 23.62
CA LYS A 162 -20.43 -14.81 22.26
C LYS A 162 -19.32 -13.76 22.27
N LEU A 163 -19.35 -12.84 23.24
CA LEU A 163 -18.31 -11.82 23.41
C LEU A 163 -16.97 -12.43 23.87
N ASP A 164 -17.02 -13.44 24.75
CA ASP A 164 -15.82 -14.14 25.20
C ASP A 164 -15.15 -14.89 24.04
N ILE A 165 -15.94 -15.60 23.23
CA ILE A 165 -15.47 -16.30 22.04
C ILE A 165 -14.83 -15.32 21.07
N MET A 166 -15.49 -14.19 20.80
CA MET A 166 -14.98 -13.16 19.91
C MET A 166 -13.65 -12.58 20.41
N ARG A 167 -13.57 -12.20 21.68
CA ARG A 167 -12.36 -11.58 22.28
C ARG A 167 -11.19 -12.54 22.40
N LYS A 168 -11.47 -13.79 22.82
CA LYS A 168 -10.41 -14.76 23.16
C LYS A 168 -9.99 -15.63 21.97
N VAL A 169 -10.84 -15.77 20.95
CA VAL A 169 -10.58 -16.63 19.80
C VAL A 169 -10.71 -15.87 18.50
N GLY A 170 -11.83 -15.23 18.21
CA GLY A 170 -12.11 -14.58 16.92
C GLY A 170 -11.09 -13.49 16.59
N ILE A 171 -10.94 -12.50 17.46
CA ILE A 171 -10.00 -11.37 17.25
C ILE A 171 -8.55 -11.87 17.15
N PRO A 172 -7.99 -12.67 18.08
CA PRO A 172 -6.63 -13.16 17.96
C PRO A 172 -6.38 -13.95 16.66
N ARG A 173 -7.32 -14.78 16.23
CA ARG A 173 -7.21 -15.53 14.96
C ARG A 173 -7.30 -14.64 13.72
N SER A 174 -8.03 -13.53 13.78
CA SER A 174 -8.12 -12.58 12.66
C SER A 174 -6.90 -11.65 12.52
N LEU A 175 -6.05 -11.53 13.56
CA LEU A 175 -4.89 -10.64 13.55
C LEU A 175 -3.93 -10.90 12.35
N PRO A 176 -3.56 -12.14 11.99
CA PRO A 176 -2.70 -12.39 10.82
C PRO A 176 -3.35 -11.89 9.52
N TYR A 177 -4.66 -12.06 9.36
CA TYR A 177 -5.41 -11.55 8.19
C TYR A 177 -5.41 -10.02 8.16
N PHE A 178 -5.64 -9.39 9.32
CA PHE A 178 -5.59 -7.94 9.46
C PHE A 178 -4.21 -7.39 9.09
N PHE A 179 -3.14 -7.86 9.74
CA PHE A 179 -1.78 -7.38 9.47
C PHE A 179 -1.32 -7.70 8.04
N GLY A 180 -1.69 -8.86 7.51
CA GLY A 180 -1.45 -9.20 6.10
C GLY A 180 -2.13 -8.22 5.14
N SER A 181 -3.37 -7.79 5.44
CA SER A 181 -4.11 -6.82 4.63
C SER A 181 -3.47 -5.43 4.66
N LEU A 182 -2.80 -5.03 5.75
CA LEU A 182 -2.17 -3.72 5.87
C LEU A 182 -1.06 -3.51 4.83
N LYS A 183 -0.32 -4.55 4.45
CA LYS A 183 0.71 -4.47 3.39
C LYS A 183 0.11 -4.15 2.03
N VAL A 184 -1.03 -4.75 1.72
CA VAL A 184 -1.77 -4.46 0.49
C VAL A 184 -2.38 -3.05 0.57
N ALA A 185 -2.97 -2.72 1.71
CA ALA A 185 -3.63 -1.43 1.92
C ALA A 185 -2.67 -0.25 1.83
N ILE A 186 -1.47 -0.33 2.43
CA ILE A 186 -0.48 0.77 2.35
C ILE A 186 -0.02 1.02 0.92
N THR A 187 0.19 -0.05 0.15
CA THR A 187 0.57 0.07 -1.27
C THR A 187 -0.55 0.73 -2.07
N LEU A 188 -1.79 0.32 -1.85
CA LEU A 188 -2.96 0.91 -2.50
C LEU A 188 -3.20 2.36 -2.08
N ALA A 189 -3.01 2.70 -0.79
CA ALA A 189 -3.08 4.08 -0.31
C ALA A 189 -2.05 4.97 -1.00
N PHE A 190 -0.81 4.47 -1.14
CA PHE A 190 0.26 5.18 -1.82
C PHE A 190 -0.06 5.44 -3.29
N VAL A 191 -0.52 4.42 -4.01
CA VAL A 191 -0.97 4.57 -5.41
C VAL A 191 -2.12 5.58 -5.50
N GLY A 192 -3.09 5.50 -4.58
CA GLY A 192 -4.24 6.41 -4.53
C GLY A 192 -3.84 7.87 -4.32
N ALA A 193 -2.92 8.13 -3.39
CA ALA A 193 -2.40 9.48 -3.14
C ALA A 193 -1.70 10.04 -4.39
N VAL A 194 -0.77 9.28 -4.98
CA VAL A 194 -0.01 9.69 -6.18
C VAL A 194 -0.94 9.95 -7.36
N VAL A 195 -1.93 9.08 -7.60
CA VAL A 195 -2.91 9.29 -8.69
C VAL A 195 -3.73 10.56 -8.46
N SER A 196 -4.18 10.83 -7.23
CA SER A 196 -4.90 12.06 -6.92
C SER A 196 -4.03 13.29 -7.13
N GLU A 197 -2.75 13.23 -6.79
CA GLU A 197 -1.80 14.31 -7.01
C GLU A 197 -1.61 14.66 -8.49
N THR A 198 -1.64 13.66 -9.38
CA THR A 198 -1.55 13.92 -10.84
C THR A 198 -2.81 14.54 -11.43
N VAL A 199 -3.97 14.42 -10.77
CA VAL A 199 -5.24 14.96 -11.29
C VAL A 199 -5.51 16.38 -10.80
N GLY A 200 -5.19 16.68 -9.52
CA GLY A 200 -5.56 17.99 -8.97
C GLY A 200 -4.98 18.26 -7.60
N ALA A 201 -3.66 18.33 -7.49
CA ALA A 201 -2.98 18.78 -6.27
C ALA A 201 -2.07 19.99 -6.53
N ASN A 202 -1.73 20.70 -5.47
CA ASN A 202 -0.77 21.82 -5.52
C ASN A 202 0.66 21.34 -5.24
N LYS A 203 0.82 20.20 -4.58
CA LYS A 203 2.10 19.60 -4.18
C LYS A 203 2.00 18.08 -4.21
N GLY A 204 3.13 17.42 -4.11
CA GLY A 204 3.28 15.99 -4.16
C GLY A 204 4.16 15.55 -5.34
N ILE A 205 4.73 14.34 -5.25
CA ILE A 205 5.59 13.81 -6.32
C ILE A 205 4.80 13.62 -7.62
N GLY A 206 3.53 13.18 -7.51
CA GLY A 206 2.64 13.06 -8.69
C GLY A 206 2.47 14.39 -9.42
N LYS A 207 2.25 15.49 -8.66
CA LYS A 207 2.16 16.84 -9.21
C LYS A 207 3.49 17.31 -9.81
N LEU A 208 4.60 17.11 -9.11
CA LEU A 208 5.93 17.45 -9.61
C LEU A 208 6.22 16.76 -10.96
N MET A 209 5.87 15.48 -11.07
CA MET A 209 6.04 14.71 -12.31
C MET A 209 5.17 15.26 -13.44
N LEU A 210 3.92 15.62 -13.15
CA LEU A 210 3.01 16.21 -14.12
C LEU A 210 3.55 17.54 -14.67
N ASP A 211 4.04 18.42 -13.78
CA ASP A 211 4.61 19.72 -14.16
C ASP A 211 5.90 19.57 -14.98
N ALA A 212 6.74 18.60 -14.59
CA ALA A 212 7.95 18.25 -15.35
C ALA A 212 7.61 17.70 -16.73
N GLN A 213 6.58 16.86 -16.84
CA GLN A 213 6.08 16.33 -18.11
C GLN A 213 5.56 17.44 -19.01
N ALA A 214 4.76 18.36 -18.48
CA ALA A 214 4.23 19.51 -19.23
C ALA A 214 5.35 20.43 -19.75
N SER A 215 6.50 20.46 -19.08
CA SER A 215 7.69 21.23 -19.43
C SER A 215 8.72 20.42 -20.25
N PHE A 216 8.39 19.20 -20.67
CA PHE A 216 9.31 18.28 -21.38
C PHE A 216 10.60 17.96 -20.60
N GLN A 217 10.61 18.09 -19.28
CA GLN A 217 11.72 17.76 -18.40
C GLN A 217 11.67 16.28 -17.97
N VAL A 218 11.74 15.38 -18.95
CA VAL A 218 11.57 13.94 -18.74
C VAL A 218 12.53 13.33 -17.71
N PRO A 219 13.82 13.76 -17.58
CA PRO A 219 14.69 13.27 -16.50
C PRO A 219 14.11 13.49 -15.10
N ILE A 220 13.37 14.58 -14.86
CA ILE A 220 12.70 14.83 -13.57
C ILE A 220 11.52 13.87 -13.35
N VAL A 221 10.78 13.53 -14.39
CA VAL A 221 9.71 12.54 -14.31
C VAL A 221 10.26 11.19 -13.86
N PHE A 222 11.36 10.73 -14.46
CA PHE A 222 12.03 9.49 -14.09
C PHE A 222 12.67 9.55 -12.69
N ALA A 223 13.22 10.71 -12.29
CA ALA A 223 13.68 10.94 -10.92
C ALA A 223 12.51 10.79 -9.92
N GLY A 224 11.35 11.36 -10.23
CA GLY A 224 10.12 11.17 -9.45
C GLY A 224 9.71 9.72 -9.33
N LEU A 225 9.74 8.94 -10.45
CA LEU A 225 9.45 7.51 -10.43
C LEU A 225 10.39 6.72 -9.52
N LEU A 226 11.71 7.02 -9.56
CA LEU A 226 12.68 6.38 -8.66
C LEU A 226 12.39 6.70 -7.19
N VAL A 227 12.05 7.95 -6.89
CA VAL A 227 11.68 8.36 -5.52
C VAL A 227 10.41 7.65 -5.07
N LEU A 228 9.39 7.57 -5.92
CA LEU A 228 8.17 6.83 -5.62
C LEU A 228 8.46 5.34 -5.37
N ALA A 229 9.33 4.72 -6.16
CA ALA A 229 9.74 3.33 -5.94
C ALA A 229 10.39 3.15 -4.55
N VAL A 230 11.30 4.04 -4.16
CA VAL A 230 11.96 4.00 -2.84
C VAL A 230 10.95 4.22 -1.72
N LEU A 231 10.07 5.23 -1.82
CA LEU A 231 9.03 5.50 -0.83
C LEU A 231 8.07 4.31 -0.69
N GLY A 232 7.62 3.72 -1.80
CA GLY A 232 6.75 2.55 -1.79
C GLY A 232 7.40 1.35 -1.09
N ILE A 233 8.68 1.07 -1.37
CA ILE A 233 9.44 0.01 -0.69
C ILE A 233 9.55 0.29 0.81
N LEU A 234 9.85 1.53 1.21
CA LEU A 234 9.96 1.90 2.64
C LEU A 234 8.63 1.76 3.37
N LEU A 235 7.52 2.20 2.77
CA LEU A 235 6.17 2.06 3.33
C LEU A 235 5.79 0.58 3.49
N TYR A 236 6.03 -0.23 2.46
CA TYR A 236 5.78 -1.67 2.51
C TYR A 236 6.65 -2.35 3.58
N ALA A 237 7.95 -2.07 3.60
CA ALA A 237 8.88 -2.66 4.57
C ALA A 237 8.54 -2.25 6.01
N GLY A 238 8.15 -1.00 6.25
CA GLY A 238 7.68 -0.53 7.55
C GLY A 238 6.44 -1.31 8.02
N THR A 239 5.46 -1.49 7.12
CA THR A 239 4.25 -2.26 7.44
C THR A 239 4.55 -3.74 7.66
N ALA A 240 5.45 -4.33 6.86
CA ALA A 240 5.90 -5.71 7.03
C ALA A 240 6.65 -5.92 8.36
N ALA A 241 7.44 -4.94 8.80
CA ALA A 241 8.11 -4.98 10.10
C ALA A 241 7.11 -4.94 11.28
N ILE A 242 6.05 -4.13 11.15
CA ILE A 242 4.94 -4.10 12.11
C ILE A 242 4.25 -5.47 12.16
N GLU A 243 3.88 -6.04 11.01
CA GLU A 243 3.28 -7.37 10.95
C GLU A 243 4.16 -8.41 11.64
N ALA A 244 5.44 -8.50 11.30
CA ALA A 244 6.37 -9.48 11.86
C ALA A 244 6.43 -9.41 13.40
N ARG A 245 6.32 -8.21 13.98
CA ARG A 245 6.34 -8.04 15.43
C ARG A 245 5.06 -8.52 16.09
N PHE A 246 3.90 -8.33 15.48
CA PHE A 246 2.61 -8.65 16.10
C PHE A 246 2.05 -10.02 15.71
N THR A 247 2.49 -10.62 14.60
CA THR A 247 1.98 -11.91 14.10
C THR A 247 3.05 -13.02 14.10
N GLY A 248 4.27 -12.75 14.54
CA GLY A 248 5.37 -13.72 14.56
C GLY A 248 5.07 -15.03 15.31
N TRP A 249 4.10 -15.05 16.21
CA TRP A 249 3.61 -16.24 16.89
C TRP A 249 2.79 -17.16 15.96
N ALA A 250 2.05 -16.61 15.01
CA ALA A 250 1.16 -17.37 14.12
C ALA A 250 1.94 -18.21 13.08
N PHE A 251 3.18 -17.81 12.74
CA PHE A 251 4.01 -18.47 11.74
C PHE A 251 5.04 -19.45 12.32
N ARG A 252 5.20 -19.53 13.66
CA ARG A 252 6.18 -20.43 14.30
C ARG A 252 5.88 -21.91 14.10
N GLY A 253 4.64 -22.28 13.81
CA GLY A 253 4.25 -23.66 13.55
C GLY A 253 4.53 -24.18 12.12
N GLN A 254 4.82 -23.28 11.16
CA GLN A 254 5.10 -23.65 9.76
C GLN A 254 6.59 -23.75 9.44
N ALA A 255 7.46 -23.21 10.27
CA ALA A 255 8.91 -23.27 10.09
C ALA A 255 9.54 -24.62 10.47
N ASN A 256 8.77 -25.55 11.05
CA ASN A 256 9.21 -26.88 11.47
C ASN A 256 8.61 -28.04 10.64
N ARG A 257 8.09 -27.73 9.43
CA ARG A 257 7.67 -28.78 8.49
C ARG A 257 8.51 -28.74 7.21
#